data_0e0c4db473a95053a3078af78733abee
#
_entry.id   0e0c4db473a95053a3078af78733abee
#
_cell.length_a   1.000
_cell.length_b   1.000
_cell.length_c   1.000
_cell.angle_alpha   90.00
_cell.angle_beta   90.00
_cell.angle_gamma   90.00
#
_symmetry.space_group_name_H-M   'P 1'
#
loop_
_entity.id
_entity.type
_entity.pdbx_description
1 polymer ?
#
loop_
_entity_poly.entity_id
_entity_poly.type
_entity_poly.pdbx_seq_one_letter_code
_entity_poly.pdbx_strand_id
1 'polypeptide(L)'
;QSQWKATNVKEVPPIYSDDAETVDGRVVVRNNFDKIFNKYPETLVFGEDAGNIGDVNQGLEGLQEKYGDVRIADTGIREATILGQGIGMAMRGLRPIAEIQYLDYILYCLQGMSDDLATVQYRTKGGQKAPVIIRTRGHRLEGVWHSGSPMAGIINLSKGILVLVPRNLTKAAGFYNTMLQSDEPAVIVECLNGYRL
;
A
#
# COMPACT_ATOMS: atom_id res chain seq x y z
N GLN A 1 -13.57 -12.72 -16.52
CA GLN A 1 -12.89 -12.43 -15.25
C GLN A 1 -11.39 -12.66 -15.43
N SER A 2 -10.55 -11.82 -14.84
CA SER A 2 -9.11 -11.98 -14.93
C SER A 2 -8.62 -13.22 -14.18
N GLN A 3 -7.68 -13.95 -14.77
CA GLN A 3 -7.00 -15.05 -14.09
C GLN A 3 -6.09 -14.55 -12.92
N TRP A 4 -5.77 -13.26 -12.91
CA TRP A 4 -4.93 -12.62 -11.89
C TRP A 4 -5.73 -11.90 -10.81
N LYS A 5 -7.01 -12.23 -10.63
CA LYS A 5 -7.76 -11.76 -9.47
C LYS A 5 -7.11 -12.21 -8.17
N ALA A 6 -7.27 -11.41 -7.11
CA ALA A 6 -6.74 -11.74 -5.79
C ALA A 6 -7.21 -13.11 -5.27
N THR A 7 -8.41 -13.52 -5.64
CA THR A 7 -8.94 -14.85 -5.31
C THR A 7 -8.32 -16.00 -6.10
N ASN A 8 -7.61 -15.72 -7.18
CA ASN A 8 -7.04 -16.74 -8.08
C ASN A 8 -5.52 -16.82 -7.96
N VAL A 9 -4.87 -15.79 -7.44
CA VAL A 9 -3.42 -15.81 -7.20
C VAL A 9 -3.10 -16.59 -5.93
N LYS A 10 -1.89 -17.14 -5.88
CA LYS A 10 -1.45 -17.90 -4.70
C LYS A 10 -1.21 -16.94 -3.54
N GLU A 11 -1.89 -17.18 -2.42
CA GLU A 11 -1.61 -16.46 -1.18
C GLU A 11 -0.14 -16.66 -0.76
N VAL A 12 0.50 -15.58 -0.34
CA VAL A 12 1.78 -15.62 0.35
C VAL A 12 1.51 -15.43 1.85
N PRO A 13 1.34 -16.52 2.61
CA PRO A 13 1.00 -16.42 4.02
C PRO A 13 2.18 -15.86 4.81
N PRO A 14 1.92 -15.14 5.91
CA PRO A 14 2.97 -14.78 6.86
C PRO A 14 3.52 -16.06 7.53
N ILE A 15 4.82 -16.09 7.71
CA ILE A 15 5.49 -17.16 8.42
C ILE A 15 5.81 -16.67 9.84
N TYR A 16 5.37 -17.41 10.83
CA TYR A 16 5.68 -17.19 12.24
C TYR A 16 6.54 -18.34 12.75
N SER A 17 7.54 -18.04 13.58
CA SER A 17 8.37 -19.04 14.24
C SER A 17 8.58 -18.60 15.67
N ASP A 18 8.39 -19.52 16.61
CA ASP A 18 8.62 -19.27 18.03
C ASP A 18 10.11 -19.06 18.35
N ASP A 19 10.99 -19.57 17.48
CA ASP A 19 12.45 -19.43 17.59
C ASP A 19 12.99 -18.19 16.85
N ALA A 20 12.13 -17.40 16.19
CA ALA A 20 12.57 -16.21 15.46
C ALA A 20 12.92 -15.08 16.43
N GLU A 21 13.96 -14.32 16.07
CA GLU A 21 14.29 -13.08 16.77
C GLU A 21 13.10 -12.11 16.71
N THR A 22 12.75 -11.54 17.86
CA THR A 22 11.74 -10.48 17.94
C THR A 22 12.38 -9.16 17.51
N VAL A 23 11.76 -8.50 16.53
CA VAL A 23 12.21 -7.21 15.99
C VAL A 23 11.05 -6.26 15.91
N ASP A 24 11.35 -4.95 15.90
CA ASP A 24 10.34 -3.91 15.61
C ASP A 24 9.61 -4.21 14.30
N GLY A 25 8.31 -3.98 14.27
CA GLY A 25 7.52 -4.20 13.06
C GLY A 25 7.99 -3.39 11.85
N ARG A 26 8.60 -2.19 12.06
CA ARG A 26 9.24 -1.42 10.98
C ARG A 26 10.33 -2.20 10.27
N VAL A 27 11.08 -3.02 10.99
CA VAL A 27 12.15 -3.86 10.42
C VAL A 27 11.54 -4.97 9.55
N VAL A 28 10.42 -5.56 9.98
CA VAL A 28 9.68 -6.55 9.17
C VAL A 28 9.22 -5.93 7.85
N VAL A 29 8.61 -4.75 7.90
CA VAL A 29 8.14 -4.03 6.71
C VAL A 29 9.31 -3.69 5.79
N ARG A 30 10.36 -3.05 6.31
CA ARG A 30 11.55 -2.68 5.55
C ARG A 30 12.21 -3.88 4.86
N ASN A 31 12.42 -4.96 5.58
CA ASN A 31 13.03 -6.16 5.03
C ASN A 31 12.17 -6.82 3.94
N ASN A 32 10.84 -6.75 4.09
CA ASN A 32 9.93 -7.23 3.06
C ASN A 32 9.98 -6.36 1.80
N PHE A 33 9.97 -5.04 1.96
CA PHE A 33 10.10 -4.12 0.82
C PHE A 33 11.45 -4.24 0.12
N ASP A 34 12.53 -4.46 0.85
CA ASP A 34 13.84 -4.74 0.26
C ASP A 34 13.80 -5.94 -0.68
N LYS A 35 13.16 -7.03 -0.24
CA LYS A 35 12.96 -8.23 -1.07
C LYS A 35 12.03 -7.96 -2.27
N ILE A 36 10.97 -7.17 -2.08
CA ILE A 36 10.05 -6.78 -3.15
C ILE A 36 10.79 -6.01 -4.24
N PHE A 37 11.53 -4.96 -3.87
CA PHE A 37 12.26 -4.14 -4.86
C PHE A 37 13.35 -4.92 -5.59
N ASN A 38 13.98 -5.85 -4.92
CA ASN A 38 14.96 -6.74 -5.56
C ASN A 38 14.31 -7.71 -6.55
N LYS A 39 13.10 -8.19 -6.25
CA LYS A 39 12.40 -9.20 -7.05
C LYS A 39 11.59 -8.61 -8.20
N TYR A 40 10.97 -7.44 -7.99
CA TYR A 40 10.02 -6.83 -8.93
C TYR A 40 10.55 -5.47 -9.41
N PRO A 41 11.26 -5.41 -10.54
CA PRO A 41 11.84 -4.17 -11.04
C PRO A 41 10.80 -3.10 -11.41
N GLU A 42 9.58 -3.51 -11.73
CA GLU A 42 8.45 -2.63 -12.04
C GLU A 42 7.77 -2.03 -10.80
N THR A 43 8.15 -2.47 -9.59
CA THR A 43 7.57 -1.94 -8.35
C THR A 43 8.27 -0.67 -7.92
N LEU A 44 7.49 0.32 -7.53
CA LEU A 44 7.95 1.59 -6.97
C LEU A 44 7.03 2.03 -5.83
N VAL A 45 7.55 2.82 -4.91
CA VAL A 45 6.80 3.45 -3.84
C VAL A 45 7.04 4.95 -3.85
N PHE A 46 6.01 5.72 -3.59
CA PHE A 46 6.10 7.17 -3.52
C PHE A 46 5.00 7.73 -2.61
N GLY A 47 5.30 8.80 -1.94
CA GLY A 47 4.42 9.48 -1.01
C GLY A 47 5.16 10.54 -0.23
N GLU A 48 4.48 11.20 0.70
CA GLU A 48 5.10 12.16 1.59
C GLU A 48 6.12 11.44 2.49
N ASP A 49 7.35 11.95 2.51
CA ASP A 49 8.44 11.40 3.33
C ASP A 49 8.76 9.91 3.09
N ALA A 50 8.26 9.31 2.00
CA ALA A 50 8.49 7.91 1.69
C ALA A 50 9.95 7.62 1.32
N GLY A 51 10.64 8.58 0.72
CA GLY A 51 11.98 8.46 0.19
C GLY A 51 13.09 8.69 1.21
N ASN A 52 13.48 9.95 1.40
CA ASN A 52 14.70 10.33 2.13
C ASN A 52 14.74 9.79 3.57
N ILE A 53 13.66 9.94 4.33
CA ILE A 53 13.60 9.43 5.72
C ILE A 53 13.06 8.01 5.83
N GLY A 54 12.56 7.46 4.72
CA GLY A 54 12.04 6.10 4.67
C GLY A 54 10.68 5.90 5.33
N ASP A 55 9.77 6.82 5.10
CA ASP A 55 8.47 7.09 5.71
C ASP A 55 8.56 7.57 7.18
N VAL A 56 7.48 8.19 7.66
CA VAL A 56 7.39 8.75 9.03
C VAL A 56 7.55 7.71 10.14
N ASN A 57 7.40 6.43 9.85
CA ASN A 57 7.59 5.32 10.78
C ASN A 57 8.82 4.47 10.43
N GLN A 58 9.58 4.86 9.41
CA GLN A 58 10.84 4.22 9.00
C GLN A 58 10.70 2.78 8.47
N GLY A 59 9.54 2.47 7.90
CA GLY A 59 9.32 1.18 7.23
C GLY A 59 10.02 1.04 5.86
N LEU A 60 10.61 2.14 5.34
CA LEU A 60 11.36 2.19 4.08
C LEU A 60 12.79 2.75 4.28
N GLU A 61 13.23 2.93 5.54
CA GLU A 61 14.51 3.53 5.88
C GLU A 61 15.69 2.90 5.11
N GLY A 62 16.50 3.75 4.45
CA GLY A 62 17.68 3.35 3.68
C GLY A 62 17.38 2.73 2.30
N LEU A 63 16.11 2.49 1.96
CA LEU A 63 15.78 1.85 0.70
C LEU A 63 15.90 2.80 -0.51
N GLN A 64 15.69 4.11 -0.34
CA GLN A 64 15.92 5.08 -1.41
C GLN A 64 17.40 5.13 -1.80
N GLU A 65 18.31 5.13 -0.82
CA GLU A 65 19.76 5.09 -1.08
C GLU A 65 20.15 3.83 -1.88
N LYS A 66 19.50 2.70 -1.57
CA LYS A 66 19.80 1.41 -2.21
C LYS A 66 19.21 1.28 -3.62
N TYR A 67 17.99 1.75 -3.86
CA TYR A 67 17.24 1.50 -5.09
C TYR A 67 17.03 2.74 -5.97
N GLY A 68 17.40 3.91 -5.49
CA GLY A 68 17.29 5.18 -6.21
C GLY A 68 15.96 5.90 -5.99
N ASP A 69 15.98 7.20 -6.22
CA ASP A 69 14.86 8.13 -6.04
C ASP A 69 13.72 7.97 -7.08
N VAL A 70 14.02 7.33 -8.21
CA VAL A 70 12.99 6.98 -9.19
C VAL A 70 12.09 5.84 -8.68
N ARG A 71 12.65 4.94 -7.88
CA ARG A 71 11.92 3.79 -7.36
C ARG A 71 11.28 4.03 -6.00
N ILE A 72 11.89 4.89 -5.21
CA ILE A 72 11.40 5.24 -3.88
C ILE A 72 11.48 6.76 -3.76
N ALA A 73 10.34 7.43 -3.91
CA ALA A 73 10.29 8.87 -4.12
C ALA A 73 9.49 9.60 -3.06
N ASP A 74 9.99 10.77 -2.67
CA ASP A 74 9.22 11.75 -1.94
C ASP A 74 8.28 12.51 -2.89
N THR A 75 7.13 12.92 -2.39
CA THR A 75 6.15 13.74 -3.11
C THR A 75 5.80 14.99 -2.30
N GLY A 76 5.16 15.94 -2.94
CA GLY A 76 4.46 17.01 -2.24
C GLY A 76 3.20 16.49 -1.52
N ILE A 77 2.69 17.31 -0.61
CA ILE A 77 1.48 17.03 0.19
C ILE A 77 0.23 17.21 -0.66
N ARG A 78 -0.17 16.14 -1.36
CA ARG A 78 -1.40 16.09 -2.18
C ARG A 78 -1.82 14.65 -2.45
N GLU A 79 -2.62 14.10 -1.58
CA GLU A 79 -3.06 12.70 -1.62
C GLU A 79 -3.81 12.36 -2.92
N ALA A 80 -4.64 13.27 -3.41
CA ALA A 80 -5.33 13.10 -4.69
C ALA A 80 -4.35 12.97 -5.87
N THR A 81 -3.25 13.72 -5.86
CA THR A 81 -2.19 13.64 -6.88
C THR A 81 -1.39 12.36 -6.73
N ILE A 82 -1.04 11.97 -5.51
CA ILE A 82 -0.33 10.71 -5.22
C ILE A 82 -1.13 9.53 -5.78
N LEU A 83 -2.43 9.47 -5.47
CA LEU A 83 -3.29 8.41 -5.99
C LEU A 83 -3.40 8.46 -7.52
N GLY A 84 -3.67 9.63 -8.10
CA GLY A 84 -3.80 9.81 -9.55
C GLY A 84 -2.54 9.39 -10.32
N GLN A 85 -1.37 9.72 -9.78
CA GLN A 85 -0.08 9.27 -10.29
C GLN A 85 0.04 7.74 -10.24
N GLY A 86 -0.35 7.12 -9.12
CA GLY A 86 -0.39 5.67 -8.97
C GLY A 86 -1.30 5.00 -10.01
N ILE A 87 -2.50 5.53 -10.22
CA ILE A 87 -3.43 5.02 -11.23
C ILE A 87 -2.78 5.08 -12.63
N GLY A 88 -2.22 6.24 -13.00
CA GLY A 88 -1.56 6.41 -14.30
C GLY A 88 -0.40 5.45 -14.52
N MET A 89 0.47 5.28 -13.53
CA MET A 89 1.59 4.36 -13.58
C MET A 89 1.14 2.89 -13.71
N ALA A 90 0.13 2.48 -12.92
CA ALA A 90 -0.41 1.13 -12.96
C ALA A 90 -1.08 0.81 -14.32
N MET A 91 -1.78 1.77 -14.90
CA MET A 91 -2.35 1.65 -16.25
C MET A 91 -1.29 1.48 -17.34
N ARG A 92 -0.04 1.87 -17.07
CA ARG A 92 1.11 1.72 -17.97
C ARG A 92 1.97 0.48 -17.68
N GLY A 93 1.52 -0.40 -16.77
CA GLY A 93 2.16 -1.68 -16.48
C GLY A 93 3.15 -1.67 -15.32
N LEU A 94 3.32 -0.55 -14.63
CA LEU A 94 4.09 -0.50 -13.39
C LEU A 94 3.28 -1.06 -12.21
N ARG A 95 3.97 -1.34 -11.11
CA ARG A 95 3.37 -1.84 -9.87
C ARG A 95 3.55 -0.80 -8.75
N PRO A 96 2.79 0.30 -8.81
CA PRO A 96 2.95 1.39 -7.87
C PRO A 96 2.34 1.06 -6.50
N ILE A 97 3.07 1.47 -5.47
CA ILE A 97 2.59 1.55 -4.10
C ILE A 97 2.50 3.03 -3.77
N ALA A 98 1.28 3.55 -3.80
CA ALA A 98 0.98 4.95 -3.50
C ALA A 98 0.78 5.10 -2.00
N GLU A 99 1.69 5.81 -1.33
CA GLU A 99 1.63 5.97 0.12
C GLU A 99 0.83 7.21 0.49
N ILE A 100 -0.22 7.00 1.27
CA ILE A 100 -0.95 8.03 1.99
C ILE A 100 -0.57 7.91 3.46
N GLN A 101 0.04 8.93 4.02
CA GLN A 101 0.74 8.88 5.31
C GLN A 101 -0.09 8.27 6.44
N TYR A 102 -1.36 8.71 6.56
CA TYR A 102 -2.29 8.23 7.58
C TYR A 102 -3.69 7.97 7.01
N LEU A 103 -4.42 7.06 7.62
CA LEU A 103 -5.76 6.64 7.19
C LEU A 103 -6.75 7.82 7.10
N ASP A 104 -6.63 8.81 7.99
CA ASP A 104 -7.48 10.01 7.97
C ASP A 104 -7.33 10.80 6.68
N TYR A 105 -6.14 10.84 6.10
CA TYR A 105 -5.85 11.61 4.90
C TYR A 105 -6.34 10.94 3.61
N ILE A 106 -6.73 9.67 3.68
CA ILE A 106 -7.34 8.97 2.53
C ILE A 106 -8.60 9.69 2.03
N LEU A 107 -9.27 10.45 2.89
CA LEU A 107 -10.44 11.24 2.51
C LEU A 107 -10.13 12.24 1.40
N TYR A 108 -8.91 12.76 1.32
CA TYR A 108 -8.49 13.70 0.26
C TYR A 108 -8.36 13.04 -1.11
N CYS A 109 -8.28 11.73 -1.19
CA CYS A 109 -8.22 11.00 -2.45
C CYS A 109 -9.41 10.06 -2.66
N LEU A 110 -10.40 10.07 -1.75
CA LEU A 110 -11.52 9.12 -1.76
C LEU A 110 -12.35 9.20 -3.05
N GLN A 111 -12.51 10.38 -3.64
CA GLN A 111 -13.19 10.53 -4.93
C GLN A 111 -12.45 9.75 -6.04
N GLY A 112 -11.14 9.94 -6.16
CA GLY A 112 -10.34 9.21 -7.15
C GLY A 112 -10.34 7.69 -6.90
N MET A 113 -10.42 7.26 -5.64
CA MET A 113 -10.60 5.85 -5.31
C MET A 113 -11.95 5.32 -5.80
N SER A 114 -13.03 6.04 -5.51
CA SER A 114 -14.40 5.65 -5.81
C SER A 114 -14.72 5.70 -7.31
N ASP A 115 -14.41 6.83 -7.95
CA ASP A 115 -14.84 7.11 -9.33
C ASP A 115 -13.86 6.54 -10.37
N ASP A 116 -12.56 6.63 -10.12
CA ASP A 116 -11.54 6.23 -11.08
C ASP A 116 -11.02 4.82 -10.81
N LEU A 117 -10.36 4.61 -9.67
CA LEU A 117 -9.66 3.35 -9.39
C LEU A 117 -10.62 2.17 -9.28
N ALA A 118 -11.69 2.32 -8.49
CA ALA A 118 -12.66 1.24 -8.24
C ALA A 118 -13.41 0.81 -9.49
N THR A 119 -13.58 1.70 -10.46
CA THR A 119 -14.47 1.47 -11.62
C THR A 119 -13.75 1.18 -12.93
N VAL A 120 -12.43 1.41 -13.03
CA VAL A 120 -11.69 1.31 -14.29
C VAL A 120 -11.85 -0.05 -14.99
N GLN A 121 -11.75 -1.15 -14.26
CA GLN A 121 -11.92 -2.48 -14.83
C GLN A 121 -13.36 -2.72 -15.30
N TYR A 122 -14.34 -2.27 -14.53
CA TYR A 122 -15.75 -2.42 -14.88
C TYR A 122 -16.11 -1.57 -16.10
N ARG A 123 -15.76 -0.28 -16.11
CA ARG A 123 -16.06 0.64 -17.22
C ARG A 123 -15.47 0.20 -18.54
N THR A 124 -14.30 -0.42 -18.48
CA THR A 124 -13.56 -0.87 -19.68
C THR A 124 -13.83 -2.33 -20.02
N LYS A 125 -14.77 -2.99 -19.35
CA LYS A 125 -15.05 -4.43 -19.52
C LYS A 125 -13.80 -5.31 -19.37
N GLY A 126 -12.90 -4.93 -18.45
CA GLY A 126 -11.64 -5.61 -18.22
C GLY A 126 -10.52 -5.25 -19.20
N GLY A 127 -10.74 -4.31 -20.11
CA GLY A 127 -9.72 -3.88 -21.08
C GLY A 127 -8.60 -3.04 -20.49
N GLN A 128 -8.86 -2.39 -19.34
CA GLN A 128 -7.86 -1.62 -18.61
C GLN A 128 -7.83 -2.04 -17.15
N LYS A 129 -6.65 -2.15 -16.58
CA LYS A 129 -6.40 -2.49 -15.18
C LYS A 129 -5.51 -1.42 -14.55
N ALA A 130 -5.67 -1.22 -13.24
CA ALA A 130 -4.84 -0.31 -12.47
C ALA A 130 -4.53 -0.94 -11.10
N PRO A 131 -3.62 -1.92 -11.03
CA PRO A 131 -3.29 -2.63 -9.79
C PRO A 131 -2.42 -1.78 -8.84
N VAL A 132 -2.96 -0.67 -8.38
CA VAL A 132 -2.35 0.20 -7.37
C VAL A 132 -2.50 -0.45 -5.99
N ILE A 133 -1.45 -0.44 -5.21
CA ILE A 133 -1.54 -0.68 -3.77
C ILE A 133 -1.48 0.69 -3.09
N ILE A 134 -2.57 1.07 -2.42
CA ILE A 134 -2.60 2.24 -1.56
C ILE A 134 -2.10 1.78 -0.19
N ARG A 135 -0.95 2.28 0.23
CA ARG A 135 -0.35 2.01 1.53
C ARG A 135 -0.74 3.11 2.50
N THR A 136 -1.27 2.76 3.65
CA THR A 136 -1.57 3.74 4.71
C THR A 136 -1.46 3.09 6.08
N ARG A 137 -1.52 3.90 7.12
CA ARG A 137 -1.45 3.47 8.52
C ARG A 137 -2.67 3.99 9.28
N GLY A 138 -3.20 3.18 10.16
CA GLY A 138 -4.41 3.59 10.87
C GLY A 138 -4.69 2.82 12.15
N HIS A 139 -5.91 3.07 12.65
CA HIS A 139 -6.46 2.49 13.88
C HIS A 139 -5.66 2.85 15.13
N ARG A 140 -5.24 4.12 15.20
CA ARG A 140 -4.52 4.68 16.32
C ARG A 140 -5.40 5.66 17.06
N LEU A 141 -5.42 5.57 18.39
CA LEU A 141 -6.06 6.53 19.27
C LEU A 141 -5.00 7.50 19.82
N GLU A 142 -4.57 8.45 18.98
CA GLU A 142 -3.54 9.39 19.38
C GLU A 142 -3.75 10.74 18.71
N GLY A 143 -4.09 11.72 19.52
CA GLY A 143 -4.33 13.07 19.08
C GLY A 143 -5.60 13.24 18.23
N VAL A 144 -5.94 14.48 17.95
CA VAL A 144 -7.15 14.86 17.20
C VAL A 144 -7.07 14.45 15.74
N TRP A 145 -5.88 14.51 15.15
CA TRP A 145 -5.67 14.37 13.69
C TRP A 145 -5.44 12.94 13.19
N HIS A 146 -5.12 12.03 14.10
CA HIS A 146 -4.75 10.65 13.73
C HIS A 146 -5.53 9.59 14.50
N SER A 147 -6.65 9.98 15.10
CA SER A 147 -7.51 9.09 15.89
C SER A 147 -8.73 8.60 15.13
N GLY A 148 -8.97 9.11 13.93
CA GLY A 148 -10.10 8.73 13.11
C GLY A 148 -9.96 7.34 12.48
N SER A 149 -11.11 6.76 12.13
CA SER A 149 -11.17 5.56 11.30
C SER A 149 -12.31 5.71 10.30
N PRO A 150 -12.06 6.30 9.12
CA PRO A 150 -13.07 6.49 8.10
C PRO A 150 -13.42 5.20 7.34
N MET A 151 -13.15 4.02 7.93
CA MET A 151 -13.28 2.72 7.27
C MET A 151 -14.67 2.45 6.71
N ALA A 152 -15.73 2.85 7.42
CA ALA A 152 -17.10 2.67 6.92
C ALA A 152 -17.32 3.43 5.60
N GLY A 153 -16.81 4.65 5.49
CA GLY A 153 -16.83 5.43 4.25
C GLY A 153 -16.00 4.78 3.14
N ILE A 154 -14.79 4.36 3.45
CA ILE A 154 -13.89 3.71 2.50
C ILE A 154 -14.54 2.45 1.93
N ILE A 155 -15.04 1.55 2.77
CA ILE A 155 -15.67 0.30 2.35
C ILE A 155 -16.91 0.56 1.49
N ASN A 156 -17.74 1.52 1.86
CA ASN A 156 -18.97 1.82 1.12
C ASN A 156 -18.71 2.47 -0.24
N LEU A 157 -17.71 3.34 -0.33
CA LEU A 157 -17.45 4.14 -1.54
C LEU A 157 -16.44 3.49 -2.50
N SER A 158 -15.59 2.58 -2.02
CA SER A 158 -14.51 1.99 -2.83
C SER A 158 -14.81 0.56 -3.29
N LYS A 159 -16.04 0.33 -3.76
CA LYS A 159 -16.44 -0.98 -4.31
C LYS A 159 -15.64 -1.29 -5.58
N GLY A 160 -14.83 -2.34 -5.53
CA GLY A 160 -13.88 -2.69 -6.60
C GLY A 160 -12.42 -2.52 -6.20
N ILE A 161 -12.18 -2.07 -4.97
CA ILE A 161 -10.86 -2.04 -4.33
C ILE A 161 -10.89 -3.01 -3.14
N LEU A 162 -9.85 -3.84 -3.01
CA LEU A 162 -9.71 -4.71 -1.85
C LEU A 162 -9.25 -3.88 -0.65
N VAL A 163 -9.93 -4.02 0.48
CA VAL A 163 -9.58 -3.35 1.73
C VAL A 163 -8.99 -4.37 2.68
N LEU A 164 -7.69 -4.26 2.95
CA LEU A 164 -6.90 -5.22 3.71
C LEU A 164 -6.42 -4.57 5.00
N VAL A 165 -6.82 -5.12 6.13
CA VAL A 165 -6.48 -4.63 7.46
C VAL A 165 -5.72 -5.72 8.22
N PRO A 166 -4.38 -5.76 8.10
CA PRO A 166 -3.57 -6.73 8.79
C PRO A 166 -3.52 -6.45 10.29
N ARG A 167 -3.63 -7.51 11.10
CA ARG A 167 -3.56 -7.40 12.57
C ARG A 167 -2.15 -7.10 13.11
N ASN A 168 -1.12 -7.34 12.30
CA ASN A 168 0.28 -7.04 12.62
C ASN A 168 1.09 -6.84 11.32
N LEU A 169 2.34 -6.41 11.44
CA LEU A 169 3.16 -6.08 10.26
C LEU A 169 3.70 -7.30 9.52
N THR A 170 3.80 -8.46 10.17
CA THR A 170 4.10 -9.73 9.49
C THR A 170 2.95 -10.13 8.54
N LYS A 171 1.69 -9.96 8.98
CA LYS A 171 0.52 -10.18 8.11
C LYS A 171 0.46 -9.14 6.99
N ALA A 172 0.85 -7.88 7.25
CA ALA A 172 0.94 -6.85 6.22
C ALA A 172 1.92 -7.25 5.11
N ALA A 173 3.09 -7.77 5.47
CA ALA A 173 4.08 -8.28 4.50
C ALA A 173 3.46 -9.36 3.59
N GLY A 174 2.71 -10.31 4.15
CA GLY A 174 1.99 -11.33 3.38
C GLY A 174 0.98 -10.72 2.40
N PHE A 175 0.25 -9.69 2.81
CA PHE A 175 -0.70 -8.99 1.95
C PHE A 175 -0.01 -8.29 0.78
N TYR A 176 1.09 -7.56 1.01
CA TYR A 176 1.87 -6.96 -0.09
C TYR A 176 2.32 -8.01 -1.10
N ASN A 177 2.92 -9.09 -0.61
CA ASN A 177 3.45 -10.15 -1.47
C ASN A 177 2.36 -10.86 -2.27
N THR A 178 1.16 -11.01 -1.71
CA THR A 178 0.01 -11.58 -2.41
C THR A 178 -0.54 -10.59 -3.45
N MET A 179 -0.74 -9.33 -3.05
CA MET A 179 -1.31 -8.32 -3.95
C MET A 179 -0.40 -7.97 -5.13
N LEU A 180 0.91 -8.06 -4.98
CA LEU A 180 1.83 -7.88 -6.11
C LEU A 180 1.69 -8.96 -7.20
N GLN A 181 1.02 -10.07 -6.94
CA GLN A 181 0.68 -11.08 -7.93
C GLN A 181 -0.70 -10.84 -8.57
N SER A 182 -1.53 -9.97 -7.97
CA SER A 182 -2.88 -9.68 -8.43
C SER A 182 -2.90 -8.46 -9.36
N ASP A 183 -3.87 -8.41 -10.24
CA ASP A 183 -4.17 -7.25 -11.09
C ASP A 183 -5.30 -6.37 -10.55
N GLU A 184 -5.72 -6.61 -9.31
CA GLU A 184 -6.73 -5.81 -8.61
C GLU A 184 -6.09 -4.74 -7.71
N PRO A 185 -6.69 -3.56 -7.59
CA PRO A 185 -6.22 -2.55 -6.66
C PRO A 185 -6.55 -2.92 -5.22
N ALA A 186 -5.72 -2.45 -4.29
CA ALA A 186 -5.92 -2.67 -2.86
C ALA A 186 -5.58 -1.45 -2.03
N VAL A 187 -6.25 -1.32 -0.88
CA VAL A 187 -5.81 -0.48 0.24
C VAL A 187 -5.30 -1.40 1.33
N ILE A 188 -4.09 -1.18 1.79
CA ILE A 188 -3.51 -1.90 2.93
C ILE A 188 -3.37 -0.90 4.08
N VAL A 189 -4.13 -1.12 5.14
CA VAL A 189 -4.13 -0.29 6.34
C VAL A 189 -3.24 -0.93 7.40
N GLU A 190 -1.99 -0.53 7.44
CA GLU A 190 -1.01 -1.07 8.38
C GLU A 190 -1.35 -0.69 9.83
N CYS A 191 -1.06 -1.59 10.74
CA CYS A 191 -1.22 -1.39 12.18
C CYS A 191 -0.15 -0.41 12.68
N LEU A 192 -0.52 0.85 12.90
CA LEU A 192 0.42 1.90 13.27
C LEU A 192 1.16 1.59 14.58
N ASN A 193 0.47 1.07 15.58
CA ASN A 193 1.10 0.72 16.86
C ASN A 193 2.07 -0.47 16.75
N GLY A 194 2.00 -1.24 15.68
CA GLY A 194 2.89 -2.38 15.45
C GLY A 194 4.32 -2.03 14.99
N TYR A 195 4.58 -0.77 14.65
CA TYR A 195 5.87 -0.36 14.11
C TYR A 195 7.01 -0.37 15.13
N ARG A 196 6.70 -0.23 16.40
CA ARG A 196 7.65 -0.14 17.51
C ARG A 196 7.41 -1.22 18.58
N LEU A 197 6.79 -2.33 18.20
CA LEU A 197 6.53 -3.48 19.07
C LEU A 197 7.43 -4.64 18.72
#